data_6f5a19aac4b97fd5c76318d6268b2efd
#
_entry.id   6f5a19aac4b97fd5c76318d6268b2efd
#
_cell.length_a   1.000
_cell.length_b   1.000
_cell.length_c   1.000
_cell.angle_alpha   90.00
_cell.angle_beta   90.00
_cell.angle_gamma   90.00
#
_symmetry.space_group_name_H-M   'P 1'
#
loop_
_entity.id
_entity.type
_entity.pdbx_description
1 polymer ?
#
loop_
_entity_poly.entity_id
_entity_poly.type
_entity_poly.pdbx_seq_one_letter_code
_entity_poly.pdbx_strand_id
1 'polypeptide(L)'
;MARTIFSEEHEQFREQVKRFFERELVPHYRDWEKAGVTPREFWRKAGEAGILGTMIPAEYGGGGGDFLHACVVTEEMVKVGANLGLAVHSDMVSPYLMHYGSESLKRHLLPRLCRGEIVGSIGMTEPGTGSDLKNIRTNAVRDGDHWVINGQKVWITNGVNCGVVLVACKTDPAAGAKGVSLIAVEEGTPGFTKVGPMDKIGLKAQDTAELFFDNVRVPIGNLVGEEGRGFVYLMQQLPQERMVIGMRSCAILEAELARTLTYVKERKVFGNPIFDFQNSKFKLAEAKAYIAMLRAFIDGCIEEHVNGGISSEKAAMVKLVGTELMNRYLDDFLQLHGGYGYSNEYGIGRAWVDARVSRIAGGTSEVLKDIISRNL
;
A
#
# COMPACT_ATOMS: atom_id res chain seq x y z
N MET A 1 3.43 24.35 -8.33
CA MET A 1 3.89 25.07 -7.13
C MET A 1 4.94 24.22 -6.45
N ALA A 2 6.00 24.81 -5.90
CA ALA A 2 6.93 24.07 -5.05
C ALA A 2 6.17 23.61 -3.79
N ARG A 3 6.39 22.37 -3.38
CA ARG A 3 5.77 21.81 -2.16
C ARG A 3 6.59 22.25 -0.95
N THR A 4 5.93 22.75 0.07
CA THR A 4 6.57 23.30 1.27
C THR A 4 6.60 22.34 2.46
N ILE A 5 5.94 21.17 2.32
CA ILE A 5 5.85 20.19 3.40
C ILE A 5 7.14 19.40 3.64
N PHE A 6 8.06 19.37 2.67
CA PHE A 6 9.32 18.66 2.78
C PHE A 6 10.44 19.59 3.21
N SER A 7 11.25 19.14 4.18
CA SER A 7 12.49 19.80 4.59
C SER A 7 13.64 19.41 3.64
N GLU A 8 14.80 20.06 3.81
CA GLU A 8 16.01 19.71 3.07
C GLU A 8 16.45 18.26 3.30
N GLU A 9 16.28 17.73 4.50
CA GLU A 9 16.54 16.32 4.83
C GLU A 9 15.67 15.37 4.00
N HIS A 10 14.36 15.67 3.89
CA HIS A 10 13.46 14.86 3.04
C HIS A 10 13.85 14.91 1.56
N GLU A 11 14.31 16.05 1.06
CA GLU A 11 14.76 16.17 -0.33
C GLU A 11 16.09 15.44 -0.58
N GLN A 12 17.02 15.46 0.37
CA GLN A 12 18.24 14.64 0.30
C GLN A 12 17.91 13.14 0.29
N PHE A 13 16.99 12.72 1.15
CA PHE A 13 16.49 11.34 1.17
C PHE A 13 15.79 10.99 -0.15
N ARG A 14 15.01 11.91 -0.74
CA ARG A 14 14.37 11.73 -2.05
C ARG A 14 15.38 11.40 -3.15
N GLU A 15 16.50 12.10 -3.20
CA GLU A 15 17.55 11.82 -4.19
C GLU A 15 18.21 10.45 -3.97
N GLN A 16 18.35 10.01 -2.72
CA GLN A 16 18.83 8.66 -2.40
C GLN A 16 17.84 7.59 -2.87
N VAL A 17 16.55 7.73 -2.53
CA VAL A 17 15.47 6.81 -2.92
C VAL A 17 15.34 6.72 -4.44
N LYS A 18 15.36 7.86 -5.13
CA LYS A 18 15.32 7.93 -6.60
C LYS A 18 16.44 7.11 -7.23
N ARG A 19 17.71 7.36 -6.83
CA ARG A 19 18.88 6.62 -7.35
C ARG A 19 18.79 5.13 -7.08
N PHE A 20 18.26 4.76 -5.91
CA PHE A 20 18.04 3.35 -5.59
C PHE A 20 17.04 2.70 -6.53
N PHE A 21 15.88 3.31 -6.77
CA PHE A 21 14.88 2.74 -7.67
C PHE A 21 15.34 2.72 -9.12
N GLU A 22 16.04 3.75 -9.59
CA GLU A 22 16.63 3.77 -10.94
C GLU A 22 17.62 2.62 -11.15
N ARG A 23 18.41 2.25 -10.14
CA ARG A 23 19.42 1.19 -10.20
C ARG A 23 18.86 -0.20 -9.95
N GLU A 24 18.05 -0.37 -8.90
CA GLU A 24 17.67 -1.70 -8.38
C GLU A 24 16.25 -2.14 -8.80
N LEU A 25 15.40 -1.22 -9.25
CA LEU A 25 14.02 -1.53 -9.59
C LEU A 25 13.75 -1.43 -11.10
N VAL A 26 14.05 -0.29 -11.71
CA VAL A 26 13.69 -0.01 -13.11
C VAL A 26 14.19 -1.08 -14.08
N PRO A 27 15.45 -1.55 -14.03
CA PRO A 27 15.96 -2.56 -14.97
C PRO A 27 15.27 -3.92 -14.86
N HIS A 28 14.70 -4.24 -13.70
CA HIS A 28 14.19 -5.57 -13.37
C HIS A 28 12.66 -5.65 -13.31
N TYR A 29 11.97 -4.51 -13.25
CA TYR A 29 10.54 -4.47 -12.95
C TYR A 29 9.68 -5.30 -13.91
N ARG A 30 10.00 -5.27 -15.22
CA ARG A 30 9.30 -6.06 -16.24
C ARG A 30 9.42 -7.58 -16.03
N ASP A 31 10.54 -8.03 -15.55
CA ASP A 31 10.75 -9.46 -15.28
C ASP A 31 10.03 -9.88 -14.00
N TRP A 32 9.96 -9.01 -13.01
CA TRP A 32 9.15 -9.24 -11.80
C TRP A 32 7.64 -9.26 -12.10
N GLU A 33 7.18 -8.43 -13.04
CA GLU A 33 5.79 -8.49 -13.52
C GLU A 33 5.48 -9.85 -14.16
N LYS A 34 6.39 -10.42 -14.95
CA LYS A 34 6.24 -11.75 -15.55
C LYS A 34 6.29 -12.86 -14.51
N ALA A 35 7.17 -12.72 -13.52
CA ALA A 35 7.30 -13.68 -12.43
C ALA A 35 6.13 -13.62 -11.42
N GLY A 36 5.40 -12.51 -11.38
CA GLY A 36 4.32 -12.27 -10.43
C GLY A 36 4.78 -11.98 -9.00
N VAL A 37 6.08 -11.72 -8.81
CA VAL A 37 6.68 -11.52 -7.49
C VAL A 37 7.94 -10.68 -7.57
N THR A 38 8.14 -9.82 -6.57
CA THR A 38 9.39 -9.09 -6.34
C THR A 38 10.35 -10.00 -5.57
N PRO A 39 11.61 -10.22 -6.03
CA PRO A 39 12.56 -11.10 -5.36
C PRO A 39 12.90 -10.64 -3.93
N ARG A 40 13.12 -11.57 -3.02
CA ARG A 40 13.56 -11.25 -1.64
C ARG A 40 14.88 -10.49 -1.58
N GLU A 41 15.74 -10.65 -2.56
CA GLU A 41 16.99 -9.87 -2.66
C GLU A 41 16.73 -8.37 -2.77
N PHE A 42 15.70 -7.95 -3.54
CA PHE A 42 15.32 -6.53 -3.62
C PHE A 42 14.91 -5.97 -2.26
N TRP A 43 14.17 -6.76 -1.45
CA TRP A 43 13.77 -6.34 -0.11
C TRP A 43 14.98 -6.12 0.81
N ARG A 44 16.00 -6.99 0.76
CA ARG A 44 17.25 -6.83 1.52
C ARG A 44 17.99 -5.57 1.08
N LYS A 45 18.17 -5.36 -0.22
CA LYS A 45 18.79 -4.14 -0.76
C LYS A 45 18.03 -2.88 -0.37
N ALA A 46 16.69 -2.93 -0.34
CA ALA A 46 15.86 -1.81 0.10
C ALA A 46 16.04 -1.52 1.60
N GLY A 47 16.20 -2.57 2.42
CA GLY A 47 16.53 -2.44 3.84
C GLY A 47 17.93 -1.84 4.05
N GLU A 48 18.96 -2.35 3.35
CA GLU A 48 20.33 -1.82 3.40
C GLU A 48 20.40 -0.34 2.96
N ALA A 49 19.53 0.06 2.04
CA ALA A 49 19.40 1.46 1.59
C ALA A 49 18.55 2.34 2.50
N GLY A 50 18.03 1.84 3.63
CA GLY A 50 17.19 2.60 4.56
C GLY A 50 15.81 2.97 4.02
N ILE A 51 15.33 2.26 3.00
CA ILE A 51 14.02 2.51 2.36
C ILE A 51 12.89 1.84 3.13
N LEU A 52 13.19 0.75 3.86
CA LEU A 52 12.21 0.03 4.67
C LEU A 52 12.21 0.57 6.11
N GLY A 53 11.03 0.62 6.73
CA GLY A 53 10.90 1.02 8.13
C GLY A 53 11.36 2.46 8.41
N THR A 54 11.13 3.38 7.49
CA THR A 54 11.54 4.79 7.60
C THR A 54 11.04 5.46 8.87
N MET A 55 9.82 5.13 9.33
CA MET A 55 9.19 5.67 10.53
C MET A 55 9.53 4.90 11.81
N ILE A 56 10.23 3.77 11.72
CA ILE A 56 10.58 2.94 12.88
C ILE A 56 11.80 3.54 13.57
N PRO A 57 11.79 3.70 14.90
CA PRO A 57 12.93 4.20 15.64
C PRO A 57 14.22 3.40 15.43
N ALA A 58 15.36 4.08 15.51
CA ALA A 58 16.69 3.48 15.31
C ALA A 58 16.99 2.33 16.29
N GLU A 59 16.44 2.39 17.51
CA GLU A 59 16.58 1.30 18.50
C GLU A 59 15.97 -0.03 18.06
N TYR A 60 15.05 0.00 17.10
CA TYR A 60 14.47 -1.18 16.45
C TYR A 60 14.99 -1.38 15.01
N GLY A 61 16.07 -0.68 14.65
CA GLY A 61 16.75 -0.82 13.36
C GLY A 61 16.13 -0.04 12.20
N GLY A 62 15.20 0.88 12.46
CA GLY A 62 14.58 1.73 11.46
C GLY A 62 15.30 3.06 11.22
N GLY A 63 14.73 3.89 10.35
CA GLY A 63 15.29 5.19 9.96
C GLY A 63 15.10 6.31 11.00
N GLY A 64 14.14 6.17 11.91
CA GLY A 64 13.79 7.20 12.89
C GLY A 64 13.17 8.46 12.30
N GLY A 65 12.73 8.41 11.04
CA GLY A 65 12.06 9.49 10.35
C GLY A 65 10.55 9.57 10.65
N ASP A 66 9.85 10.35 9.87
CA ASP A 66 8.42 10.59 9.98
C ASP A 66 7.63 10.06 8.77
N PHE A 67 6.33 10.36 8.73
CA PHE A 67 5.46 9.98 7.62
C PHE A 67 5.85 10.62 6.28
N LEU A 68 6.55 11.78 6.28
CA LEU A 68 7.04 12.41 5.06
C LEU A 68 8.12 11.56 4.37
N HIS A 69 8.96 10.85 5.13
CA HIS A 69 9.91 9.88 4.57
C HIS A 69 9.19 8.72 3.86
N ALA A 70 8.10 8.20 4.44
CA ALA A 70 7.26 7.19 3.78
C ALA A 70 6.60 7.73 2.50
N CYS A 71 6.16 9.00 2.52
CA CYS A 71 5.65 9.69 1.33
C CYS A 71 6.71 9.76 0.22
N VAL A 72 7.95 10.11 0.55
CA VAL A 72 9.07 10.16 -0.40
C VAL A 72 9.27 8.80 -1.08
N VAL A 73 9.35 7.71 -0.31
CA VAL A 73 9.53 6.36 -0.87
C VAL A 73 8.40 6.01 -1.84
N THR A 74 7.16 6.25 -1.45
CA THR A 74 5.99 5.94 -2.28
C THR A 74 5.94 6.79 -3.55
N GLU A 75 6.22 8.09 -3.46
CA GLU A 75 6.22 9.00 -4.61
C GLU A 75 7.31 8.65 -5.63
N GLU A 76 8.54 8.41 -5.18
CA GLU A 76 9.64 8.07 -6.08
C GLU A 76 9.44 6.71 -6.76
N MET A 77 8.88 5.73 -6.05
CA MET A 77 8.53 4.43 -6.65
C MET A 77 7.55 4.58 -7.82
N VAL A 78 6.47 5.34 -7.64
CA VAL A 78 5.47 5.49 -8.71
C VAL A 78 5.94 6.42 -9.83
N LYS A 79 6.82 7.36 -9.56
CA LYS A 79 7.46 8.20 -10.60
C LYS A 79 8.27 7.39 -11.60
N VAL A 80 8.89 6.31 -11.19
CA VAL A 80 9.57 5.38 -12.13
C VAL A 80 8.60 4.39 -12.79
N GLY A 81 7.31 4.51 -12.54
CA GLY A 81 6.26 3.68 -13.15
C GLY A 81 6.12 2.30 -12.52
N ALA A 82 6.57 2.12 -11.28
CA ALA A 82 6.45 0.89 -10.53
C ALA A 82 5.45 1.00 -9.38
N ASN A 83 4.92 -0.15 -8.96
CA ASN A 83 4.03 -0.23 -7.82
C ASN A 83 4.24 -1.59 -7.13
N LEU A 84 4.88 -1.56 -5.97
CA LEU A 84 5.22 -2.73 -5.15
C LEU A 84 4.54 -2.67 -3.79
N GLY A 85 4.59 -3.77 -3.06
CA GLY A 85 4.02 -3.90 -1.72
C GLY A 85 4.85 -3.27 -0.59
N LEU A 86 5.75 -2.31 -0.88
CA LEU A 86 6.62 -1.67 0.11
C LEU A 86 5.82 -0.98 1.22
N ALA A 87 4.77 -0.25 0.85
CA ALA A 87 3.93 0.45 1.82
C ALA A 87 3.18 -0.50 2.76
N VAL A 88 2.74 -1.67 2.27
CA VAL A 88 2.10 -2.68 3.15
C VAL A 88 3.07 -3.15 4.22
N HIS A 89 4.32 -3.38 3.85
CA HIS A 89 5.38 -3.81 4.75
C HIS A 89 5.78 -2.70 5.75
N SER A 90 6.14 -1.52 5.24
CA SER A 90 6.76 -0.44 6.03
C SER A 90 5.74 0.47 6.70
N ASP A 91 4.64 0.83 5.99
CA ASP A 91 3.76 1.91 6.41
C ASP A 91 2.44 1.39 7.00
N MET A 92 2.20 0.06 6.88
CA MET A 92 1.05 -0.62 7.47
C MET A 92 1.49 -1.61 8.55
N VAL A 93 2.17 -2.72 8.20
CA VAL A 93 2.52 -3.80 9.14
C VAL A 93 3.46 -3.33 10.25
N SER A 94 4.53 -2.61 9.90
CA SER A 94 5.50 -2.14 10.89
C SER A 94 4.90 -1.20 11.94
N PRO A 95 4.00 -0.25 11.59
CA PRO A 95 3.27 0.56 12.58
C PRO A 95 2.38 -0.23 13.54
N TYR A 96 1.71 -1.31 13.09
CA TYR A 96 0.95 -2.16 14.04
C TYR A 96 1.86 -2.76 15.11
N LEU A 97 3.01 -3.29 14.70
CA LEU A 97 3.99 -3.82 15.65
C LEU A 97 4.56 -2.73 16.56
N MET A 98 4.88 -1.56 15.99
CA MET A 98 5.44 -0.45 16.74
C MET A 98 4.47 0.09 17.80
N HIS A 99 3.20 0.28 17.45
CA HIS A 99 2.23 0.88 18.37
C HIS A 99 1.65 -0.12 19.38
N TYR A 100 1.47 -1.39 18.99
CA TYR A 100 0.73 -2.35 19.80
C TYR A 100 1.53 -3.60 20.18
N GLY A 101 2.67 -3.90 19.53
CA GLY A 101 3.49 -5.06 19.87
C GLY A 101 4.09 -4.97 21.26
N SER A 102 4.22 -6.12 21.95
CA SER A 102 5.03 -6.21 23.16
C SER A 102 6.49 -5.87 22.84
N GLU A 103 7.25 -5.46 23.85
CA GLU A 103 8.67 -5.14 23.66
C GLU A 103 9.47 -6.32 23.08
N SER A 104 9.15 -7.54 23.52
CA SER A 104 9.75 -8.77 22.97
C SER A 104 9.43 -8.93 21.47
N LEU A 105 8.18 -8.71 21.08
CA LEU A 105 7.73 -8.85 19.70
C LEU A 105 8.34 -7.76 18.81
N LYS A 106 8.44 -6.52 19.29
CA LYS A 106 9.11 -5.42 18.60
C LYS A 106 10.57 -5.74 18.32
N ARG A 107 11.33 -6.12 19.34
CA ARG A 107 12.76 -6.47 19.22
C ARG A 107 13.01 -7.69 18.34
N HIS A 108 12.07 -8.61 18.28
CA HIS A 108 12.18 -9.80 17.45
C HIS A 108 11.89 -9.50 15.96
N LEU A 109 10.84 -8.73 15.65
CA LEU A 109 10.35 -8.57 14.28
C LEU A 109 10.84 -7.29 13.60
N LEU A 110 10.80 -6.14 14.28
CA LEU A 110 11.06 -4.85 13.62
C LEU A 110 12.45 -4.76 12.99
N PRO A 111 13.56 -5.17 13.66
CA PRO A 111 14.88 -5.11 13.04
C PRO A 111 15.00 -5.96 11.76
N ARG A 112 14.35 -7.12 11.74
CA ARG A 112 14.34 -8.02 10.57
C ARG A 112 13.49 -7.48 9.42
N LEU A 113 12.38 -6.80 9.75
CA LEU A 113 11.56 -6.06 8.78
C LEU A 113 12.35 -4.88 8.19
N CYS A 114 12.96 -4.05 9.02
CA CYS A 114 13.73 -2.89 8.56
C CYS A 114 14.92 -3.29 7.65
N ARG A 115 15.56 -4.43 7.91
CA ARG A 115 16.62 -4.97 7.05
C ARG A 115 16.11 -5.75 5.83
N GLY A 116 14.79 -5.92 5.67
CA GLY A 116 14.21 -6.69 4.56
C GLY A 116 14.55 -8.20 4.62
N GLU A 117 14.98 -8.73 5.76
CA GLU A 117 15.24 -10.16 5.98
C GLU A 117 13.92 -10.96 5.95
N ILE A 118 12.86 -10.35 6.48
CA ILE A 118 11.49 -10.84 6.40
C ILE A 118 10.59 -9.77 5.78
N VAL A 119 9.56 -10.19 5.05
CA VAL A 119 8.56 -9.29 4.46
C VAL A 119 7.27 -9.36 5.27
N GLY A 120 6.74 -8.20 5.62
CA GLY A 120 5.51 -8.07 6.38
C GLY A 120 4.25 -8.11 5.53
N SER A 121 3.24 -8.81 6.04
CA SER A 121 1.90 -8.88 5.47
C SER A 121 0.83 -8.70 6.55
N ILE A 122 -0.38 -8.32 6.16
CA ILE A 122 -1.53 -8.28 7.05
C ILE A 122 -2.68 -9.09 6.46
N GLY A 123 -3.19 -10.06 7.21
CA GLY A 123 -4.24 -10.97 6.80
C GLY A 123 -5.59 -10.57 7.41
N MET A 124 -6.36 -9.75 6.67
CA MET A 124 -7.71 -9.34 7.09
C MET A 124 -8.79 -10.06 6.30
N THR A 125 -8.74 -9.96 4.98
CA THR A 125 -9.76 -10.44 4.04
C THR A 125 -9.84 -11.96 4.00
N GLU A 126 -11.06 -12.48 3.92
CA GLU A 126 -11.35 -13.92 3.77
C GLU A 126 -12.22 -14.16 2.53
N PRO A 127 -12.36 -15.40 2.03
CA PRO A 127 -13.21 -15.67 0.86
C PRO A 127 -14.65 -15.19 1.01
N GLY A 128 -15.20 -15.17 2.21
CA GLY A 128 -16.56 -14.72 2.51
C GLY A 128 -16.67 -13.30 3.08
N THR A 129 -15.55 -12.60 3.29
CA THR A 129 -15.56 -11.34 4.06
C THR A 129 -14.46 -10.40 3.60
N GLY A 130 -14.84 -9.26 3.03
CA GLY A 130 -13.93 -8.17 2.64
C GLY A 130 -14.25 -6.89 3.41
N SER A 131 -15.28 -6.15 3.00
CA SER A 131 -15.66 -4.88 3.64
C SER A 131 -16.18 -5.06 5.08
N ASP A 132 -16.79 -6.19 5.37
CA ASP A 132 -17.38 -6.50 6.68
C ASP A 132 -16.42 -7.29 7.58
N LEU A 133 -15.32 -6.65 7.96
CA LEU A 133 -14.25 -7.27 8.77
C LEU A 133 -14.70 -7.79 10.14
N LYS A 134 -15.82 -7.32 10.69
CA LYS A 134 -16.35 -7.84 11.95
C LYS A 134 -16.83 -9.29 11.86
N ASN A 135 -17.13 -9.77 10.64
CA ASN A 135 -17.66 -11.11 10.36
C ASN A 135 -16.62 -12.10 9.82
N ILE A 136 -15.32 -11.85 10.03
CA ILE A 136 -14.26 -12.83 9.75
C ILE A 136 -14.49 -14.13 10.51
N ARG A 137 -14.02 -15.25 9.96
CA ARG A 137 -14.23 -16.60 10.50
C ARG A 137 -12.95 -17.28 10.97
N THR A 138 -11.78 -16.85 10.47
CA THR A 138 -10.48 -17.30 11.00
C THR A 138 -10.51 -17.12 12.51
N ASN A 139 -10.20 -18.16 13.25
CA ASN A 139 -10.26 -18.16 14.72
C ASN A 139 -8.91 -18.53 15.33
N ALA A 140 -8.73 -18.15 16.57
CA ALA A 140 -7.60 -18.54 17.40
C ALA A 140 -8.12 -18.96 18.77
N VAL A 141 -7.80 -20.17 19.18
CA VAL A 141 -8.19 -20.72 20.49
C VAL A 141 -6.94 -20.82 21.35
N ARG A 142 -7.04 -20.41 22.61
CA ARG A 142 -5.94 -20.56 23.55
C ARG A 142 -5.83 -22.01 24.01
N ASP A 143 -4.61 -22.57 23.90
CA ASP A 143 -4.24 -23.89 24.34
C ASP A 143 -2.93 -23.82 25.14
N GLY A 144 -3.07 -23.73 26.46
CA GLY A 144 -1.95 -23.51 27.38
C GLY A 144 -1.26 -22.17 27.13
N ASP A 145 0.00 -22.21 26.74
CA ASP A 145 0.85 -21.06 26.44
C ASP A 145 0.91 -20.73 24.92
N HIS A 146 -0.02 -21.31 24.13
CA HIS A 146 -0.10 -21.11 22.68
C HIS A 146 -1.48 -20.64 22.25
N TRP A 147 -1.52 -19.96 21.10
CA TRP A 147 -2.70 -19.80 20.26
C TRP A 147 -2.71 -20.89 19.19
N VAL A 148 -3.86 -21.50 18.97
CA VAL A 148 -4.10 -22.44 17.86
C VAL A 148 -5.00 -21.74 16.84
N ILE A 149 -4.45 -21.43 15.67
CA ILE A 149 -5.13 -20.64 14.63
C ILE A 149 -5.63 -21.58 13.54
N ASN A 150 -6.90 -21.42 13.15
CA ASN A 150 -7.53 -22.10 12.05
C ASN A 150 -8.29 -21.13 11.16
N GLY A 151 -8.13 -21.27 9.82
CA GLY A 151 -8.85 -20.45 8.86
C GLY A 151 -8.09 -20.19 7.58
N GLN A 152 -8.56 -19.20 6.82
CA GLN A 152 -8.02 -18.84 5.52
C GLN A 152 -8.08 -17.33 5.32
N LYS A 153 -7.06 -16.76 4.69
CA LYS A 153 -7.01 -15.39 4.22
C LYS A 153 -6.77 -15.33 2.72
N VAL A 154 -7.37 -14.35 2.05
CA VAL A 154 -7.29 -14.18 0.59
C VAL A 154 -6.95 -12.74 0.22
N TRP A 155 -6.36 -12.55 -0.95
CA TRP A 155 -5.92 -11.24 -1.45
C TRP A 155 -4.82 -10.59 -0.60
N ILE A 156 -3.94 -11.41 -0.03
CA ILE A 156 -2.91 -10.91 0.88
C ILE A 156 -1.70 -10.42 0.09
N THR A 157 -1.49 -9.11 0.09
CA THR A 157 -0.32 -8.46 -0.48
C THR A 157 0.94 -8.91 0.23
N ASN A 158 2.01 -9.13 -0.53
CA ASN A 158 3.27 -9.72 -0.08
C ASN A 158 3.10 -11.16 0.46
N GLY A 159 1.98 -11.83 0.17
CA GLY A 159 1.66 -13.13 0.77
C GLY A 159 2.61 -14.25 0.35
N VAL A 160 3.14 -14.22 -0.88
CA VAL A 160 4.18 -15.17 -1.33
C VAL A 160 5.50 -14.93 -0.59
N ASN A 161 5.91 -13.66 -0.51
CA ASN A 161 7.12 -13.23 0.18
C ASN A 161 7.00 -13.19 1.70
N CYS A 162 5.80 -13.35 2.23
CA CYS A 162 5.47 -13.19 3.64
C CYS A 162 6.44 -13.97 4.55
N GLY A 163 7.27 -13.25 5.28
CA GLY A 163 8.08 -13.78 6.37
C GLY A 163 7.35 -13.67 7.72
N VAL A 164 6.43 -12.71 7.85
CA VAL A 164 5.52 -12.58 8.98
C VAL A 164 4.17 -12.01 8.50
N VAL A 165 3.08 -12.57 8.96
CA VAL A 165 1.73 -12.03 8.74
C VAL A 165 1.07 -11.69 10.07
N LEU A 166 0.48 -10.48 10.15
CA LEU A 166 -0.44 -10.12 11.23
C LEU A 166 -1.84 -10.63 10.86
N VAL A 167 -2.30 -11.65 11.53
CA VAL A 167 -3.57 -12.33 11.24
C VAL A 167 -4.68 -11.73 12.09
N ALA A 168 -5.68 -11.11 11.46
CA ALA A 168 -6.93 -10.78 12.14
C ALA A 168 -7.75 -12.06 12.32
N CYS A 169 -8.02 -12.43 13.54
CA CYS A 169 -8.75 -13.66 13.88
C CYS A 169 -9.71 -13.46 15.07
N LYS A 170 -10.68 -14.35 15.20
CA LYS A 170 -11.60 -14.38 16.33
C LYS A 170 -10.97 -15.16 17.47
N THR A 171 -10.73 -14.49 18.61
CA THR A 171 -10.43 -15.14 19.88
C THR A 171 -11.71 -15.35 20.72
N ASP A 172 -12.74 -14.52 20.48
CA ASP A 172 -14.09 -14.72 20.99
C ASP A 172 -15.13 -14.52 19.85
N PRO A 173 -15.63 -15.61 19.24
CA PRO A 173 -16.62 -15.51 18.17
C PRO A 173 -17.94 -14.86 18.59
N ALA A 174 -18.34 -14.96 19.87
CA ALA A 174 -19.60 -14.42 20.37
C ALA A 174 -19.56 -12.90 20.57
N ALA A 175 -18.36 -12.31 20.75
CA ALA A 175 -18.20 -10.89 21.04
C ALA A 175 -18.24 -9.97 19.80
N GLY A 176 -18.56 -10.49 18.60
CA GLY A 176 -18.62 -9.68 17.39
C GLY A 176 -17.28 -8.99 17.04
N ALA A 177 -17.29 -7.68 16.88
CA ALA A 177 -16.06 -6.89 16.61
C ALA A 177 -15.09 -6.91 17.80
N LYS A 178 -15.59 -6.98 19.02
CA LYS A 178 -14.78 -7.03 20.26
C LYS A 178 -14.08 -8.39 20.46
N GLY A 179 -14.42 -9.39 19.66
CA GLY A 179 -13.75 -10.70 19.69
C GLY A 179 -12.63 -10.84 18.66
N VAL A 180 -12.28 -9.77 17.93
CA VAL A 180 -11.19 -9.79 16.95
C VAL A 180 -9.86 -9.45 17.63
N SER A 181 -8.85 -10.28 17.40
CA SER A 181 -7.46 -10.09 17.85
C SER A 181 -6.53 -10.06 16.65
N LEU A 182 -5.32 -9.52 16.82
CA LEU A 182 -4.24 -9.59 15.85
C LEU A 182 -3.13 -10.50 16.41
N ILE A 183 -2.74 -11.51 15.65
CA ILE A 183 -1.70 -12.47 16.05
C ILE A 183 -0.64 -12.54 14.96
N ALA A 184 0.65 -12.41 15.34
CA ALA A 184 1.76 -12.54 14.41
C ALA A 184 2.08 -14.03 14.16
N VAL A 185 2.12 -14.43 12.88
CA VAL A 185 2.51 -15.78 12.44
C VAL A 185 3.69 -15.66 11.50
N GLU A 186 4.80 -16.33 11.84
CA GLU A 186 6.00 -16.33 10.99
C GLU A 186 5.98 -17.49 9.98
N GLU A 187 6.68 -17.27 8.87
CA GLU A 187 6.95 -18.29 7.86
C GLU A 187 7.63 -19.51 8.49
N GLY A 188 7.29 -20.71 8.04
CA GLY A 188 7.84 -21.94 8.58
C GLY A 188 7.10 -22.48 9.81
N THR A 189 6.13 -21.74 10.37
CA THR A 189 5.27 -22.29 11.44
C THR A 189 4.48 -23.49 10.90
N PRO A 190 4.50 -24.67 11.54
CA PRO A 190 3.75 -25.83 11.09
C PRO A 190 2.26 -25.52 10.92
N GLY A 191 1.68 -26.00 9.81
CA GLY A 191 0.28 -25.73 9.45
C GLY A 191 0.03 -24.41 8.75
N PHE A 192 1.00 -23.48 8.70
CA PHE A 192 0.90 -22.26 7.92
C PHE A 192 1.39 -22.47 6.49
N THR A 193 0.50 -22.32 5.52
CA THR A 193 0.80 -22.48 4.09
C THR A 193 0.35 -21.29 3.27
N LYS A 194 1.05 -21.06 2.15
CA LYS A 194 0.83 -19.93 1.24
C LYS A 194 0.63 -20.45 -0.17
N VAL A 195 -0.39 -19.96 -0.90
CA VAL A 195 -0.67 -20.32 -2.29
C VAL A 195 -0.71 -19.04 -3.14
N GLY A 196 0.17 -18.96 -4.10
CA GLY A 196 0.30 -17.80 -5.00
C GLY A 196 1.54 -17.91 -5.88
N PRO A 197 1.87 -16.85 -6.66
CA PRO A 197 1.10 -15.61 -6.75
C PRO A 197 -0.24 -15.79 -7.46
N MET A 198 -1.26 -15.05 -7.01
CA MET A 198 -2.56 -15.01 -7.70
C MET A 198 -2.41 -14.30 -9.05
N ASP A 199 -3.04 -14.84 -10.10
CA ASP A 199 -3.11 -14.18 -11.41
C ASP A 199 -4.11 -13.01 -11.36
N LYS A 200 -3.58 -11.79 -11.38
CA LYS A 200 -4.34 -10.54 -11.31
C LYS A 200 -4.26 -9.79 -12.64
N ILE A 201 -5.25 -8.95 -12.91
CA ILE A 201 -5.22 -8.10 -14.12
C ILE A 201 -4.14 -7.01 -14.03
N GLY A 202 -3.80 -6.51 -12.83
CA GLY A 202 -2.78 -5.48 -12.58
C GLY A 202 -1.94 -5.78 -11.35
N LEU A 203 -1.04 -4.85 -11.00
CA LEU A 203 -0.07 -4.98 -9.90
C LEU A 203 0.69 -6.31 -9.97
N LYS A 204 1.14 -6.67 -11.17
CA LYS A 204 1.73 -7.99 -11.43
C LYS A 204 2.98 -8.27 -10.58
N ALA A 205 3.89 -7.30 -10.44
CA ALA A 205 5.12 -7.45 -9.65
C ALA A 205 4.87 -7.47 -8.12
N GLN A 206 3.74 -6.92 -7.66
CA GLN A 206 3.30 -7.03 -6.28
C GLN A 206 2.62 -8.37 -6.07
N ASP A 207 3.27 -9.31 -5.43
CA ASP A 207 2.66 -10.61 -5.15
C ASP A 207 1.43 -10.50 -4.25
N THR A 208 0.50 -11.40 -4.51
CA THR A 208 -0.74 -11.53 -3.73
C THR A 208 -1.01 -13.02 -3.59
N ALA A 209 -1.34 -13.47 -2.38
CA ALA A 209 -1.52 -14.90 -2.11
C ALA A 209 -2.77 -15.18 -1.27
N GLU A 210 -3.14 -16.45 -1.24
CA GLU A 210 -3.99 -17.05 -0.22
C GLU A 210 -3.12 -17.60 0.89
N LEU A 211 -3.57 -17.46 2.13
CA LEU A 211 -2.90 -17.96 3.32
C LEU A 211 -3.82 -18.92 4.05
N PHE A 212 -3.31 -20.09 4.39
CA PHE A 212 -4.08 -21.14 5.08
C PHE A 212 -3.44 -21.44 6.43
N PHE A 213 -4.30 -21.60 7.43
CA PHE A 213 -3.93 -21.89 8.81
C PHE A 213 -4.67 -23.16 9.23
N ASP A 214 -3.93 -24.24 9.38
CA ASP A 214 -4.42 -25.55 9.83
C ASP A 214 -3.73 -25.91 11.14
N ASN A 215 -4.41 -25.72 12.26
CA ASN A 215 -3.89 -25.92 13.61
C ASN A 215 -2.53 -25.25 13.85
N VAL A 216 -2.37 -24.04 13.32
CA VAL A 216 -1.13 -23.24 13.46
C VAL A 216 -0.94 -22.82 14.91
N ARG A 217 0.13 -23.34 15.54
CA ARG A 217 0.44 -23.06 16.93
C ARG A 217 1.52 -21.97 17.04
N VAL A 218 1.20 -20.88 17.71
CA VAL A 218 2.15 -19.80 18.02
C VAL A 218 2.10 -19.45 19.51
N PRO A 219 3.22 -19.00 20.10
CA PRO A 219 3.24 -18.58 21.50
C PRO A 219 2.20 -17.47 21.78
N ILE A 220 1.67 -17.43 23.02
CA ILE A 220 0.73 -16.37 23.42
C ILE A 220 1.35 -14.98 23.29
N GLY A 221 2.67 -14.84 23.38
CA GLY A 221 3.41 -13.60 23.19
C GLY A 221 3.36 -13.03 21.76
N ASN A 222 2.89 -13.81 20.79
CA ASN A 222 2.68 -13.35 19.41
C ASN A 222 1.38 -12.52 19.23
N LEU A 223 0.60 -12.35 20.29
CA LEU A 223 -0.54 -11.44 20.31
C LEU A 223 -0.04 -9.98 20.17
N VAL A 224 -0.59 -9.26 19.19
CA VAL A 224 -0.28 -7.85 18.97
C VAL A 224 -1.28 -7.01 19.75
N GLY A 225 -0.81 -6.43 20.84
CA GLY A 225 -1.62 -5.69 21.81
C GLY A 225 -2.42 -6.59 22.75
N GLU A 226 -3.67 -6.24 22.97
CA GLU A 226 -4.59 -6.91 23.89
C GLU A 226 -5.56 -7.82 23.13
N GLU A 227 -5.95 -8.92 23.76
CA GLU A 227 -6.98 -9.80 23.23
C GLU A 227 -8.32 -9.07 23.05
N GLY A 228 -8.99 -9.31 21.93
CA GLY A 228 -10.26 -8.67 21.59
C GLY A 228 -10.16 -7.21 21.13
N ARG A 229 -8.95 -6.62 21.08
CA ARG A 229 -8.73 -5.23 20.67
C ARG A 229 -8.30 -5.08 19.20
N GLY A 230 -8.09 -6.17 18.49
CA GLY A 230 -7.60 -6.15 17.10
C GLY A 230 -8.45 -5.29 16.17
N PHE A 231 -9.78 -5.34 16.26
CA PHE A 231 -10.64 -4.48 15.44
C PHE A 231 -10.44 -2.99 15.73
N VAL A 232 -10.21 -2.62 16.99
CA VAL A 232 -9.93 -1.22 17.36
C VAL A 232 -8.61 -0.77 16.74
N TYR A 233 -7.57 -1.61 16.81
CA TYR A 233 -6.27 -1.32 16.22
C TYR A 233 -6.35 -1.16 14.69
N LEU A 234 -7.13 -2.02 14.00
CA LEU A 234 -7.40 -1.86 12.58
C LEU A 234 -8.03 -0.49 12.28
N MET A 235 -9.03 -0.08 13.05
CA MET A 235 -9.70 1.22 12.84
C MET A 235 -8.78 2.41 13.13
N GLN A 236 -7.84 2.29 14.06
CA GLN A 236 -6.87 3.34 14.39
C GLN A 236 -5.77 3.50 13.34
N GLN A 237 -5.36 2.40 12.65
CA GLN A 237 -4.32 2.45 11.62
C GLN A 237 -4.86 2.74 10.21
N LEU A 238 -6.12 2.39 9.93
CA LEU A 238 -6.74 2.61 8.62
C LEU A 238 -6.65 4.06 8.09
N PRO A 239 -6.71 5.13 8.91
CA PRO A 239 -6.49 6.49 8.41
C PRO A 239 -5.14 6.66 7.71
N GLN A 240 -4.03 6.19 8.30
CA GLN A 240 -2.71 6.25 7.67
C GLN A 240 -2.65 5.41 6.38
N GLU A 241 -3.21 4.20 6.39
CA GLU A 241 -3.26 3.33 5.22
C GLU A 241 -4.00 4.00 4.05
N ARG A 242 -5.12 4.68 4.33
CA ARG A 242 -5.89 5.45 3.35
C ARG A 242 -5.12 6.67 2.83
N MET A 243 -4.39 7.36 3.70
CA MET A 243 -3.50 8.44 3.31
C MET A 243 -2.45 7.98 2.30
N VAL A 244 -1.78 6.87 2.57
CA VAL A 244 -0.80 6.26 1.64
C VAL A 244 -1.42 5.96 0.27
N ILE A 245 -2.63 5.37 0.23
CA ILE A 245 -3.31 5.05 -1.04
C ILE A 245 -3.69 6.33 -1.80
N GLY A 246 -4.24 7.33 -1.12
CA GLY A 246 -4.66 8.58 -1.76
C GLY A 246 -3.47 9.40 -2.27
N MET A 247 -2.42 9.53 -1.48
CA MET A 247 -1.19 10.21 -1.84
C MET A 247 -0.50 9.54 -3.03
N ARG A 248 -0.40 8.20 -3.02
CA ARG A 248 0.12 7.41 -4.13
C ARG A 248 -0.70 7.65 -5.41
N SER A 249 -2.03 7.73 -5.31
CA SER A 249 -2.90 8.00 -6.46
C SER A 249 -2.62 9.36 -7.10
N CYS A 250 -2.38 10.39 -6.28
CA CYS A 250 -2.01 11.71 -6.78
C CYS A 250 -0.64 11.70 -7.47
N ALA A 251 0.35 11.04 -6.87
CA ALA A 251 1.70 10.93 -7.44
C ALA A 251 1.71 10.17 -8.78
N ILE A 252 0.89 9.12 -8.92
CA ILE A 252 0.70 8.42 -10.20
C ILE A 252 0.10 9.37 -11.24
N LEU A 253 -0.93 10.13 -10.89
CA LEU A 253 -1.55 11.11 -11.80
C LEU A 253 -0.56 12.17 -12.28
N GLU A 254 0.26 12.71 -11.39
CA GLU A 254 1.30 13.69 -11.74
C GLU A 254 2.32 13.10 -12.71
N ALA A 255 2.79 11.90 -12.44
CA ALA A 255 3.75 11.21 -13.29
C ALA A 255 3.18 10.87 -14.67
N GLU A 256 1.97 10.34 -14.73
CA GLU A 256 1.35 9.96 -15.99
C GLU A 256 0.86 11.17 -16.80
N LEU A 257 0.44 12.26 -16.16
CA LEU A 257 0.18 13.53 -16.86
C LEU A 257 1.45 14.04 -17.54
N ALA A 258 2.60 14.02 -16.85
CA ALA A 258 3.87 14.47 -17.43
C ALA A 258 4.28 13.62 -18.64
N ARG A 259 4.19 12.28 -18.54
CA ARG A 259 4.46 11.34 -19.63
C ARG A 259 3.52 11.56 -20.82
N THR A 260 2.23 11.70 -20.52
CA THR A 260 1.21 11.94 -21.56
C THR A 260 1.43 13.26 -22.27
N LEU A 261 1.81 14.32 -21.55
CA LEU A 261 2.14 15.63 -22.15
C LEU A 261 3.33 15.52 -23.11
N THR A 262 4.37 14.77 -22.77
CA THR A 262 5.49 14.51 -23.66
C THR A 262 5.02 13.78 -24.92
N TYR A 263 4.29 12.69 -24.74
CA TYR A 263 3.78 11.89 -25.88
C TYR A 263 2.90 12.69 -26.84
N VAL A 264 1.88 13.44 -26.35
CA VAL A 264 0.94 14.15 -27.21
C VAL A 264 1.56 15.34 -27.92
N LYS A 265 2.68 15.88 -27.42
CA LYS A 265 3.44 16.95 -28.10
C LYS A 265 4.32 16.42 -29.23
N GLU A 266 4.77 15.18 -29.13
CA GLU A 266 5.63 14.53 -30.13
C GLU A 266 4.81 13.79 -31.18
N ARG A 267 3.75 13.09 -30.77
CA ARG A 267 2.91 12.29 -31.67
C ARG A 267 2.05 13.16 -32.57
N LYS A 268 2.20 13.00 -33.88
CA LYS A 268 1.42 13.73 -34.89
C LYS A 268 0.29 12.86 -35.47
N VAL A 269 -0.86 13.48 -35.68
CA VAL A 269 -2.03 12.94 -36.41
C VAL A 269 -2.60 14.03 -37.31
N PHE A 270 -2.98 13.69 -38.51
CA PHE A 270 -3.39 14.68 -39.54
C PHE A 270 -2.41 15.83 -39.71
N GLY A 271 -1.10 15.55 -39.62
CA GLY A 271 -0.02 16.53 -39.79
C GLY A 271 0.34 17.37 -38.57
N ASN A 272 -0.47 17.37 -37.48
CA ASN A 272 -0.28 18.17 -36.29
C ASN A 272 -0.04 17.32 -35.03
N PRO A 273 0.70 17.80 -34.02
CA PRO A 273 0.76 17.16 -32.71
C PRO A 273 -0.64 16.91 -32.12
N ILE A 274 -0.85 15.78 -31.43
CA ILE A 274 -2.13 15.50 -30.75
C ILE A 274 -2.48 16.63 -29.77
N PHE A 275 -1.47 17.23 -29.16
CA PHE A 275 -1.64 18.35 -28.23
C PHE A 275 -2.33 19.55 -28.87
N ASP A 276 -2.18 19.79 -30.18
CA ASP A 276 -2.73 20.99 -30.84
C ASP A 276 -4.24 20.95 -31.04
N PHE A 277 -4.83 19.78 -30.95
CA PHE A 277 -6.31 19.65 -31.03
C PHE A 277 -6.98 20.17 -29.75
N GLN A 278 -8.02 21.00 -29.89
CA GLN A 278 -8.69 21.66 -28.78
C GLN A 278 -9.19 20.67 -27.72
N ASN A 279 -9.81 19.57 -28.13
CA ASN A 279 -10.30 18.54 -27.21
C ASN A 279 -9.17 17.95 -26.34
N SER A 280 -7.99 17.68 -26.93
CA SER A 280 -6.83 17.18 -26.20
C SER A 280 -6.33 18.19 -25.17
N LYS A 281 -6.21 19.47 -25.59
CA LYS A 281 -5.82 20.56 -24.66
C LYS A 281 -6.77 20.68 -23.49
N PHE A 282 -8.09 20.61 -23.74
CA PHE A 282 -9.09 20.77 -22.68
C PHE A 282 -9.05 19.63 -21.67
N LYS A 283 -8.95 18.38 -22.12
CA LYS A 283 -8.78 17.22 -21.23
C LYS A 283 -7.54 17.33 -20.35
N LEU A 284 -6.40 17.70 -20.93
CA LEU A 284 -5.14 17.85 -20.18
C LEU A 284 -5.15 19.04 -19.23
N ALA A 285 -5.77 20.16 -19.61
CA ALA A 285 -5.94 21.33 -18.76
C ALA A 285 -6.84 21.02 -17.56
N GLU A 286 -7.97 20.34 -17.79
CA GLU A 286 -8.86 19.88 -16.72
C GLU A 286 -8.13 18.94 -15.76
N ALA A 287 -7.47 17.90 -16.27
CA ALA A 287 -6.68 16.97 -15.47
C ALA A 287 -5.66 17.70 -14.61
N LYS A 288 -4.88 18.62 -15.19
CA LYS A 288 -3.88 19.43 -14.47
C LYS A 288 -4.50 20.24 -13.34
N ALA A 289 -5.67 20.85 -13.56
CA ALA A 289 -6.36 21.65 -12.54
C ALA A 289 -6.80 20.77 -11.35
N TYR A 290 -7.46 19.63 -11.63
CA TYR A 290 -7.90 18.71 -10.57
C TYR A 290 -6.75 18.06 -9.82
N ILE A 291 -5.66 17.69 -10.52
CA ILE A 291 -4.45 17.15 -9.87
C ILE A 291 -3.83 18.20 -8.93
N ALA A 292 -3.78 19.47 -9.34
CA ALA A 292 -3.27 20.54 -8.48
C ALA A 292 -4.14 20.75 -7.22
N MET A 293 -5.47 20.72 -7.37
CA MET A 293 -6.40 20.79 -6.23
C MET A 293 -6.24 19.58 -5.30
N LEU A 294 -6.17 18.37 -5.87
CA LEU A 294 -5.97 17.13 -5.12
C LEU A 294 -4.66 17.17 -4.34
N ARG A 295 -3.57 17.62 -4.98
CA ARG A 295 -2.25 17.74 -4.34
C ARG A 295 -2.29 18.69 -3.14
N ALA A 296 -2.89 19.86 -3.30
CA ALA A 296 -3.01 20.83 -2.21
C ALA A 296 -3.81 20.26 -1.02
N PHE A 297 -4.90 19.56 -1.29
CA PHE A 297 -5.69 18.90 -0.25
C PHE A 297 -4.91 17.79 0.46
N ILE A 298 -4.19 16.95 -0.29
CA ILE A 298 -3.39 15.85 0.28
C ILE A 298 -2.24 16.40 1.10
N ASP A 299 -1.52 17.42 0.64
CA ASP A 299 -0.41 18.03 1.37
C ASP A 299 -0.87 18.59 2.71
N GLY A 300 -1.99 19.31 2.75
CA GLY A 300 -2.59 19.77 4.01
C GLY A 300 -3.00 18.63 4.94
N CYS A 301 -3.50 17.51 4.38
CA CYS A 301 -3.82 16.32 5.19
C CYS A 301 -2.56 15.58 5.70
N ILE A 302 -1.46 15.58 4.93
CA ILE A 302 -0.17 15.04 5.38
C ILE A 302 0.38 15.88 6.54
N GLU A 303 0.37 17.20 6.43
CA GLU A 303 0.80 18.11 7.51
C GLU A 303 -0.02 17.89 8.79
N GLU A 304 -1.35 17.76 8.68
CA GLU A 304 -2.22 17.45 9.81
C GLU A 304 -1.86 16.09 10.43
N HIS A 305 -1.61 15.06 9.59
CA HIS A 305 -1.26 13.72 10.05
C HIS A 305 0.06 13.69 10.82
N VAL A 306 1.08 14.39 10.33
CA VAL A 306 2.40 14.49 10.99
C VAL A 306 2.30 15.28 12.31
N ASN A 307 1.43 16.28 12.39
CA ASN A 307 1.29 17.15 13.56
C ASN A 307 0.30 16.66 14.62
N GLY A 308 -0.19 15.45 14.57
CA GLY A 308 -1.06 14.92 15.64
C GLY A 308 -2.10 13.91 15.18
N GLY A 309 -2.06 13.49 13.93
CA GLY A 309 -2.96 12.51 13.36
C GLY A 309 -4.10 13.12 12.56
N ILE A 310 -4.67 12.34 11.66
CA ILE A 310 -5.77 12.73 10.78
C ILE A 310 -7.06 11.99 11.16
N SER A 311 -8.20 12.64 11.00
CA SER A 311 -9.50 12.02 11.22
C SER A 311 -9.78 10.91 10.19
N SER A 312 -10.55 9.89 10.61
CA SER A 312 -10.97 8.79 9.70
C SER A 312 -11.76 9.31 8.50
N GLU A 313 -12.54 10.38 8.68
CA GLU A 313 -13.31 11.03 7.63
C GLU A 313 -12.41 11.72 6.60
N LYS A 314 -11.46 12.56 7.01
CA LYS A 314 -10.52 13.22 6.10
C LYS A 314 -9.66 12.21 5.34
N ALA A 315 -9.16 11.18 6.02
CA ALA A 315 -8.42 10.10 5.38
C ALA A 315 -9.28 9.32 4.34
N ALA A 316 -10.57 9.14 4.64
CA ALA A 316 -11.52 8.57 3.68
C ALA A 316 -11.73 9.49 2.47
N MET A 317 -11.83 10.81 2.66
CA MET A 317 -11.92 11.79 1.57
C MET A 317 -10.66 11.77 0.69
N VAL A 318 -9.47 11.77 1.29
CA VAL A 318 -8.19 11.69 0.56
C VAL A 318 -8.15 10.46 -0.34
N LYS A 319 -8.49 9.29 0.21
CA LYS A 319 -8.47 8.03 -0.53
C LYS A 319 -9.57 8.02 -1.60
N LEU A 320 -10.80 8.41 -1.28
CA LEU A 320 -11.92 8.42 -2.21
C LEU A 320 -11.61 9.31 -3.42
N VAL A 321 -11.32 10.58 -3.18
CA VAL A 321 -11.11 11.56 -4.27
C VAL A 321 -9.86 11.19 -5.09
N GLY A 322 -8.75 10.83 -4.42
CA GLY A 322 -7.52 10.43 -5.10
C GLY A 322 -7.72 9.25 -6.04
N THR A 323 -8.38 8.20 -5.57
CA THR A 323 -8.57 6.98 -6.38
C THR A 323 -9.62 7.15 -7.49
N GLU A 324 -10.68 7.93 -7.27
CA GLU A 324 -11.68 8.22 -8.31
C GLU A 324 -11.08 9.09 -9.43
N LEU A 325 -10.35 10.17 -9.09
CA LEU A 325 -9.69 11.01 -10.07
C LEU A 325 -8.60 10.23 -10.84
N MET A 326 -7.84 9.39 -10.15
CA MET A 326 -6.81 8.56 -10.78
C MET A 326 -7.41 7.63 -11.83
N ASN A 327 -8.47 6.90 -11.51
CA ASN A 327 -9.10 6.01 -12.47
C ASN A 327 -9.72 6.78 -13.65
N ARG A 328 -10.30 7.97 -13.42
CA ARG A 328 -10.87 8.82 -14.47
C ARG A 328 -9.80 9.31 -15.44
N TYR A 329 -8.75 9.96 -14.93
CA TYR A 329 -7.79 10.61 -15.82
C TYR A 329 -6.78 9.65 -16.45
N LEU A 330 -6.47 8.51 -15.85
CA LEU A 330 -5.68 7.49 -16.52
C LEU A 330 -6.41 6.91 -17.73
N ASP A 331 -7.74 6.82 -17.69
CA ASP A 331 -8.55 6.43 -18.85
C ASP A 331 -8.45 7.46 -19.98
N ASP A 332 -8.57 8.75 -19.67
CA ASP A 332 -8.37 9.84 -20.63
C ASP A 332 -6.94 9.85 -21.20
N PHE A 333 -5.92 9.61 -20.37
CA PHE A 333 -4.53 9.57 -20.82
C PHE A 333 -4.29 8.38 -21.74
N LEU A 334 -4.79 7.20 -21.39
CA LEU A 334 -4.71 6.01 -22.24
C LEU A 334 -5.37 6.27 -23.60
N GLN A 335 -6.56 6.88 -23.60
CA GLN A 335 -7.27 7.25 -24.82
C GLN A 335 -6.44 8.19 -25.72
N LEU A 336 -5.70 9.16 -25.14
CA LEU A 336 -4.82 10.06 -25.89
C LEU A 336 -3.61 9.34 -26.50
N HIS A 337 -3.19 8.20 -25.97
CA HIS A 337 -2.14 7.37 -26.57
C HIS A 337 -2.64 6.52 -27.75
N GLY A 338 -3.98 6.35 -27.89
CA GLY A 338 -4.57 5.53 -28.95
C GLY A 338 -4.09 4.08 -28.87
N GLY A 339 -3.82 3.43 -30.01
CA GLY A 339 -3.37 2.04 -30.05
C GLY A 339 -2.09 1.76 -29.26
N TYR A 340 -1.20 2.74 -29.15
CA TYR A 340 -0.01 2.61 -28.30
C TYR A 340 -0.33 2.54 -26.81
N GLY A 341 -1.41 3.18 -26.35
CA GLY A 341 -1.89 3.04 -24.96
C GLY A 341 -2.37 1.63 -24.62
N TYR A 342 -2.78 0.85 -25.63
CA TYR A 342 -3.21 -0.54 -25.47
C TYR A 342 -2.07 -1.56 -25.60
N SER A 343 -0.84 -1.08 -25.85
CA SER A 343 0.36 -1.91 -25.92
C SER A 343 1.07 -1.97 -24.58
N ASN A 344 1.58 -3.15 -24.22
CA ASN A 344 2.42 -3.33 -23.03
C ASN A 344 3.78 -2.62 -23.11
N GLU A 345 4.18 -2.11 -24.27
CA GLU A 345 5.42 -1.34 -24.45
C GLU A 345 5.32 0.03 -23.78
N TYR A 346 4.13 0.62 -23.75
CA TYR A 346 3.85 1.91 -23.11
C TYR A 346 3.33 1.72 -21.69
N GLY A 347 3.87 2.50 -20.76
CA GLY A 347 3.56 2.38 -19.33
C GLY A 347 2.13 2.76 -18.96
N ILE A 348 1.44 3.56 -19.79
CA ILE A 348 0.10 4.07 -19.48
C ILE A 348 -0.95 2.95 -19.36
N GLY A 349 -0.89 1.91 -20.22
CA GLY A 349 -1.78 0.76 -20.12
C GLY A 349 -1.63 0.02 -18.79
N ARG A 350 -0.39 -0.16 -18.34
CA ARG A 350 -0.11 -0.74 -17.01
C ARG A 350 -0.63 0.15 -15.89
N ALA A 351 -0.35 1.45 -15.91
CA ALA A 351 -0.82 2.38 -14.89
C ALA A 351 -2.37 2.36 -14.79
N TRP A 352 -3.07 2.29 -15.93
CA TRP A 352 -4.52 2.20 -15.99
C TRP A 352 -5.06 0.91 -15.35
N VAL A 353 -4.48 -0.23 -15.67
CA VAL A 353 -4.88 -1.52 -15.09
C VAL A 353 -4.58 -1.56 -13.59
N ASP A 354 -3.38 -1.13 -13.18
CA ASP A 354 -2.94 -1.12 -11.78
C ASP A 354 -3.80 -0.19 -10.91
N ALA A 355 -4.27 0.91 -11.47
CA ALA A 355 -5.12 1.86 -10.77
C ALA A 355 -6.47 1.26 -10.34
N ARG A 356 -7.00 0.30 -11.11
CA ARG A 356 -8.38 -0.18 -10.92
C ARG A 356 -8.64 -0.75 -9.52
N VAL A 357 -7.68 -1.46 -8.94
CA VAL A 357 -7.82 -2.07 -7.61
C VAL A 357 -7.92 -1.03 -6.49
N SER A 358 -7.40 0.17 -6.70
CA SER A 358 -7.38 1.22 -5.67
C SER A 358 -8.78 1.65 -5.20
N ARG A 359 -9.81 1.49 -6.03
CA ARG A 359 -11.22 1.73 -5.67
C ARG A 359 -11.83 0.59 -4.85
N ILE A 360 -11.10 -0.52 -4.69
CA ILE A 360 -11.54 -1.74 -3.99
C ILE A 360 -10.76 -1.92 -2.68
N ALA A 361 -9.44 -1.95 -2.75
CA ALA A 361 -8.56 -2.17 -1.60
C ALA A 361 -8.54 -0.99 -0.62
N GLY A 362 -8.30 -1.24 0.66
CA GLY A 362 -8.26 -0.19 1.70
C GLY A 362 -9.64 0.42 2.03
N GLY A 363 -10.72 -0.31 1.74
CA GLY A 363 -12.12 0.13 1.77
C GLY A 363 -12.60 0.58 0.39
N THR A 364 -13.73 0.01 -0.07
CA THR A 364 -14.30 0.39 -1.37
C THR A 364 -14.77 1.84 -1.37
N SER A 365 -14.94 2.42 -2.58
CA SER A 365 -15.49 3.77 -2.71
C SER A 365 -16.82 3.94 -1.95
N GLU A 366 -17.65 2.91 -1.92
CA GLU A 366 -18.93 2.89 -1.21
C GLU A 366 -18.74 2.94 0.31
N VAL A 367 -17.80 2.15 0.85
CA VAL A 367 -17.45 2.18 2.29
C VAL A 367 -16.89 3.54 2.70
N LEU A 368 -16.09 4.18 1.85
CA LEU A 368 -15.55 5.51 2.14
C LEU A 368 -16.64 6.58 2.14
N LYS A 369 -17.60 6.50 1.19
CA LYS A 369 -18.77 7.38 1.16
C LYS A 369 -19.65 7.21 2.40
N ASP A 370 -19.83 5.96 2.88
CA ASP A 370 -20.55 5.69 4.11
C ASP A 370 -19.85 6.33 5.33
N ILE A 371 -18.51 6.20 5.43
CA ILE A 371 -17.73 6.83 6.51
C ILE A 371 -17.88 8.34 6.50
N ILE A 372 -17.79 8.98 5.35
CA ILE A 372 -17.93 10.43 5.20
C ILE A 372 -19.35 10.87 5.55
N SER A 373 -20.37 10.11 5.11
CA SER A 373 -21.77 10.47 5.31
C SER A 373 -22.22 10.46 6.78
N ARG A 374 -21.49 9.76 7.64
CA ARG A 374 -21.82 9.69 9.09
C ARG A 374 -21.64 11.01 9.84
N ASN A 375 -20.95 11.97 9.22
CA ASN A 375 -20.68 13.30 9.78
C ASN A 375 -21.42 14.42 9.03
N LEU A 376 -22.33 14.07 8.12
CA LEU A 376 -23.23 15.00 7.48
C LEU A 376 -24.49 15.17 8.33
#